data_45d551a2d698ea769312059dad9f7625
#
_entry.id   45d551a2d698ea769312059dad9f7625
#
_cell.length_a   1.000
_cell.length_b   1.000
_cell.length_c   1.000
_cell.angle_alpha   90.00
_cell.angle_beta   90.00
_cell.angle_gamma   90.00
#
_symmetry.space_group_name_H-M   'P 1'
#
loop_
_entity.id
_entity.type
_entity.pdbx_description
1 polymer ?
#
loop_
_entity_poly.entity_id
_entity_poly.type
_entity_poly.pdbx_seq_one_letter_code
_entity_poly.pdbx_strand_id
1 'polypeptide(L)'
;MSNQDSIPGTQYSVLCTQNSVANPIILARRKYAWRYVGHLAFWIQRLTGIALVGYLIVHVHTIRDLQDPEKFDAALKTFGTPLFKLGEIALLGTVILHALNGIRLTMVDMGVELSRQRQWFWYFAIGAGAVLFLAGAIPMFIYGILHHS
;
A
#
# COMPACT_ATOMS: atom_id res chain seq x y z
N MET A 1 -26.40 65.45 -3.70
CA MET A 1 -25.26 64.89 -4.47
C MET A 1 -24.74 63.75 -3.60
N SER A 2 -25.26 62.56 -3.82
CA SER A 2 -24.93 61.37 -3.07
C SER A 2 -24.04 60.47 -3.95
N ASN A 3 -22.81 60.38 -3.58
CA ASN A 3 -21.85 59.49 -4.19
C ASN A 3 -22.07 58.09 -3.57
N GLN A 4 -22.67 57.19 -4.31
CA GLN A 4 -22.77 55.80 -3.93
C GLN A 4 -21.46 55.12 -4.31
N ASP A 5 -20.62 54.96 -3.32
CA ASP A 5 -19.43 54.13 -3.43
C ASP A 5 -19.85 52.68 -3.69
N SER A 6 -19.62 52.26 -4.92
CA SER A 6 -19.84 50.90 -5.41
C SER A 6 -18.97 49.90 -4.63
N ILE A 7 -19.67 49.11 -3.88
CA ILE A 7 -19.12 48.06 -2.99
C ILE A 7 -18.34 47.01 -3.81
N PRO A 8 -17.08 46.73 -3.48
CA PRO A 8 -16.30 45.69 -4.17
C PRO A 8 -16.78 44.23 -3.92
N GLY A 9 -17.85 44.07 -3.15
CA GLY A 9 -18.35 42.73 -2.78
C GLY A 9 -18.95 41.92 -3.92
N THR A 10 -19.43 42.59 -4.98
CA THR A 10 -20.07 41.88 -6.10
C THR A 10 -19.08 41.15 -7.00
N GLN A 11 -17.87 41.62 -7.12
CA GLN A 11 -16.82 40.94 -7.89
C GLN A 11 -16.29 39.71 -7.17
N TYR A 12 -16.16 39.76 -5.84
CA TYR A 12 -15.72 38.59 -5.06
C TYR A 12 -16.76 37.47 -5.05
N SER A 13 -18.05 37.81 -4.99
CA SER A 13 -19.11 36.79 -5.06
C SER A 13 -19.18 36.11 -6.44
N VAL A 14 -18.98 36.86 -7.52
CA VAL A 14 -18.96 36.33 -8.89
C VAL A 14 -17.72 35.45 -9.11
N LEU A 15 -16.54 35.85 -8.63
CA LEU A 15 -15.32 35.07 -8.70
C LEU A 15 -15.39 33.79 -7.84
N CYS A 16 -15.98 33.85 -6.64
CA CYS A 16 -16.24 32.67 -5.83
C CYS A 16 -17.24 31.71 -6.48
N THR A 17 -18.30 32.25 -7.13
CA THR A 17 -19.27 31.44 -7.85
C THR A 17 -18.67 30.85 -9.14
N GLN A 18 -17.84 31.59 -9.85
CA GLN A 18 -17.13 31.08 -11.02
C GLN A 18 -16.07 30.02 -10.68
N ASN A 19 -15.35 30.15 -9.58
CA ASN A 19 -14.41 29.12 -9.12
C ASN A 19 -15.10 27.90 -8.53
N SER A 20 -16.29 28.03 -7.95
CA SER A 20 -17.08 26.87 -7.50
C SER A 20 -17.78 26.13 -8.64
N VAL A 21 -18.02 26.82 -9.77
CA VAL A 21 -18.49 26.20 -11.03
C VAL A 21 -17.31 25.70 -11.88
N ALA A 22 -16.06 25.98 -11.46
CA ALA A 22 -14.86 25.57 -12.16
C ALA A 22 -14.76 24.03 -12.25
N ASN A 23 -15.31 23.49 -13.30
CA ASN A 23 -15.19 22.15 -13.81
C ASN A 23 -15.87 21.04 -12.99
N PRO A 24 -17.18 20.82 -13.19
CA PRO A 24 -17.88 19.64 -12.70
C PRO A 24 -17.18 18.34 -13.18
N ILE A 25 -16.48 18.39 -14.31
CA ILE A 25 -15.67 17.29 -14.85
C ILE A 25 -14.46 17.00 -13.95
N ILE A 26 -13.76 18.02 -13.44
CA ILE A 26 -12.60 17.82 -12.55
C ILE A 26 -13.06 17.31 -11.19
N LEU A 27 -14.16 17.81 -10.65
CA LEU A 27 -14.76 17.34 -9.41
C LEU A 27 -15.30 15.90 -9.56
N ALA A 28 -15.96 15.60 -10.66
CA ALA A 28 -16.42 14.25 -10.98
C ALA A 28 -15.22 13.29 -11.14
N ARG A 29 -14.20 13.65 -11.90
CA ARG A 29 -12.98 12.87 -12.08
C ARG A 29 -12.26 12.57 -10.76
N ARG A 30 -12.20 13.60 -9.87
CA ARG A 30 -11.64 13.47 -8.54
C ARG A 30 -12.47 12.53 -7.66
N LYS A 31 -13.80 12.62 -7.72
CA LYS A 31 -14.73 11.77 -6.97
C LYS A 31 -14.69 10.31 -7.46
N TYR A 32 -14.58 10.09 -8.77
CA TYR A 32 -14.46 8.74 -9.36
C TYR A 32 -13.11 8.10 -9.05
N ALA A 33 -12.01 8.82 -9.14
CA ALA A 33 -10.68 8.31 -8.81
C ALA A 33 -10.60 7.80 -7.36
N TRP A 34 -11.30 8.47 -6.44
CA TRP A 34 -11.31 8.08 -5.02
C TRP A 34 -12.12 6.82 -4.73
N ARG A 35 -13.21 6.60 -5.42
CA ARG A 35 -13.97 5.34 -5.32
C ARG A 35 -13.13 4.15 -5.80
N TYR A 36 -12.33 4.37 -6.84
CA TYR A 36 -11.43 3.33 -7.37
C TYR A 36 -10.33 2.95 -6.39
N VAL A 37 -9.68 3.94 -5.76
CA VAL A 37 -8.59 3.68 -4.80
C VAL A 37 -9.08 2.95 -3.55
N GLY A 38 -10.26 3.31 -3.03
CA GLY A 38 -10.85 2.60 -1.89
C GLY A 38 -11.22 1.16 -2.22
N HIS A 39 -11.77 0.92 -3.41
CA HIS A 39 -12.15 -0.40 -3.86
C HIS A 39 -10.92 -1.29 -4.13
N LEU A 40 -9.88 -0.72 -4.73
CA LEU A 40 -8.62 -1.42 -4.96
C LEU A 40 -7.93 -1.80 -3.64
N ALA A 41 -7.86 -0.87 -2.67
CA ALA A 41 -7.29 -1.13 -1.36
C ALA A 41 -8.02 -2.24 -0.60
N PHE A 42 -9.35 -2.31 -0.72
CA PHE A 42 -10.17 -3.36 -0.14
C PHE A 42 -9.85 -4.75 -0.74
N TRP A 43 -9.72 -4.84 -2.07
CA TRP A 43 -9.38 -6.10 -2.72
C TRP A 43 -7.94 -6.54 -2.43
N ILE A 44 -7.00 -5.61 -2.44
CA ILE A 44 -5.60 -5.88 -2.07
C ILE A 44 -5.54 -6.46 -0.66
N GLN A 45 -6.24 -5.87 0.31
CA GLN A 45 -6.26 -6.37 1.69
C GLN A 45 -6.77 -7.81 1.79
N ARG A 46 -7.85 -8.13 1.07
CA ARG A 46 -8.43 -9.48 1.09
C ARG A 46 -7.53 -10.50 0.39
N LEU A 47 -7.03 -10.18 -0.80
CA LEU A 47 -6.19 -11.09 -1.56
C LEU A 47 -4.86 -11.36 -0.85
N THR A 48 -4.21 -10.32 -0.33
CA THR A 48 -2.98 -10.48 0.44
C THR A 48 -3.22 -11.26 1.74
N GLY A 49 -4.34 -11.04 2.42
CA GLY A 49 -4.71 -11.80 3.61
C GLY A 49 -4.89 -13.28 3.33
N ILE A 50 -5.61 -13.64 2.27
CA ILE A 50 -5.80 -15.04 1.85
C ILE A 50 -4.46 -15.68 1.47
N ALA A 51 -3.61 -14.96 0.73
CA ALA A 51 -2.28 -15.43 0.35
C ALA A 51 -1.39 -15.70 1.58
N LEU A 52 -1.43 -14.82 2.59
CA LEU A 52 -0.67 -14.99 3.84
C LEU A 52 -1.18 -16.18 4.67
N VAL A 53 -2.50 -16.40 4.73
CA VAL A 53 -3.07 -17.58 5.41
C VAL A 53 -2.63 -18.87 4.69
N GLY A 54 -2.70 -18.90 3.36
CA GLY A 54 -2.21 -20.03 2.56
C GLY A 54 -0.73 -20.30 2.79
N TYR A 55 0.10 -19.25 2.77
CA TYR A 55 1.51 -19.36 3.11
C TYR A 55 1.74 -19.90 4.53
N LEU A 56 0.99 -19.41 5.53
CA LEU A 56 1.14 -19.86 6.91
C LEU A 56 0.88 -21.36 7.06
N ILE A 57 -0.14 -21.89 6.38
CA ILE A 57 -0.44 -23.32 6.38
C ILE A 57 0.75 -24.11 5.83
N VAL A 58 1.26 -23.72 4.65
CA VAL A 58 2.43 -24.36 4.05
C VAL A 58 3.66 -24.25 4.96
N HIS A 59 3.88 -23.08 5.54
CA HIS A 59 5.01 -22.79 6.42
C HIS A 59 5.00 -23.69 7.67
N VAL A 60 3.85 -23.86 8.32
CA VAL A 60 3.71 -24.74 9.49
C VAL A 60 4.00 -26.19 9.12
N HIS A 61 3.51 -26.66 7.97
CA HIS A 61 3.83 -28.00 7.49
C HIS A 61 5.32 -28.18 7.21
N THR A 62 5.94 -27.22 6.55
CA THR A 62 7.38 -27.24 6.27
C THR A 62 8.21 -27.28 7.55
N ILE A 63 7.90 -26.46 8.56
CA ILE A 63 8.61 -26.48 9.84
C ILE A 63 8.48 -27.81 10.54
N ARG A 64 7.31 -28.45 10.48
CA ARG A 64 7.10 -29.78 11.05
C ARG A 64 7.98 -30.82 10.36
N ASP A 65 8.10 -30.78 9.05
CA ASP A 65 8.90 -31.74 8.27
C ASP A 65 10.41 -31.52 8.48
N LEU A 66 10.86 -30.32 8.87
CA LEU A 66 12.26 -30.02 9.20
C LEU A 66 12.79 -30.71 10.49
N GLN A 67 11.94 -31.35 11.25
CA GLN A 67 12.35 -32.18 12.40
C GLN A 67 13.04 -33.49 11.99
N ASP A 68 12.87 -33.89 10.73
CA ASP A 68 13.51 -35.07 10.15
C ASP A 68 14.82 -34.65 9.44
N PRO A 69 16.00 -35.20 9.82
CA PRO A 69 17.28 -34.78 9.23
C PRO A 69 17.38 -34.95 7.71
N GLU A 70 16.79 -36.03 7.16
CA GLU A 70 16.82 -36.25 5.70
C GLU A 70 15.97 -35.24 4.95
N LYS A 71 14.81 -34.86 5.49
CA LYS A 71 13.93 -33.85 4.94
C LYS A 71 14.51 -32.44 5.09
N PHE A 72 15.27 -32.20 6.15
CA PHE A 72 15.97 -30.95 6.37
C PHE A 72 16.97 -30.64 5.24
N ASP A 73 17.83 -31.60 4.91
CA ASP A 73 18.82 -31.46 3.84
C ASP A 73 18.15 -31.26 2.46
N ALA A 74 17.06 -31.97 2.21
CA ALA A 74 16.28 -31.79 0.97
C ALA A 74 15.62 -30.40 0.89
N ALA A 75 15.08 -29.90 2.01
CA ALA A 75 14.49 -28.59 2.09
C ALA A 75 15.52 -27.48 1.87
N LEU A 76 16.72 -27.58 2.46
CA LEU A 76 17.81 -26.61 2.26
C LEU A 76 18.19 -26.49 0.78
N LYS A 77 18.28 -27.59 0.05
CA LYS A 77 18.53 -27.59 -1.39
C LYS A 77 17.42 -26.86 -2.17
N THR A 78 16.17 -27.07 -1.77
CA THR A 78 15.01 -26.44 -2.40
C THR A 78 14.98 -24.94 -2.11
N PHE A 79 15.24 -24.52 -0.88
CA PHE A 79 15.27 -23.11 -0.46
C PHE A 79 16.43 -22.33 -1.09
N GLY A 80 17.52 -23.01 -1.47
CA GLY A 80 18.63 -22.42 -2.24
C GLY A 80 18.30 -22.11 -3.69
N THR A 81 17.18 -22.56 -4.24
CA THR A 81 16.85 -22.31 -5.64
C THR A 81 16.45 -20.85 -5.89
N PRO A 82 16.83 -20.26 -7.06
CA PRO A 82 16.47 -18.87 -7.39
C PRO A 82 14.97 -18.62 -7.42
N LEU A 83 14.18 -19.63 -7.81
CA LEU A 83 12.73 -19.55 -7.84
C LEU A 83 12.16 -19.39 -6.42
N PHE A 84 12.71 -20.11 -5.45
CA PHE A 84 12.29 -20.01 -4.06
C PHE A 84 12.64 -18.62 -3.47
N LYS A 85 13.82 -18.11 -3.79
CA LYS A 85 14.26 -16.77 -3.38
C LYS A 85 13.36 -15.67 -3.94
N LEU A 86 12.91 -15.79 -5.19
CA LEU A 86 11.91 -14.88 -5.74
C LEU A 86 10.56 -14.96 -4.98
N GLY A 87 10.16 -16.17 -4.59
CA GLY A 87 8.98 -16.38 -3.73
C GLY A 87 9.09 -15.70 -2.37
N GLU A 88 10.25 -15.76 -1.71
CA GLU A 88 10.52 -15.09 -0.44
C GLU A 88 10.43 -13.55 -0.58
N ILE A 89 11.00 -12.98 -1.65
CA ILE A 89 10.91 -11.54 -1.94
C ILE A 89 9.46 -11.12 -2.22
N ALA A 90 8.70 -11.91 -2.98
CA ALA A 90 7.30 -11.65 -3.24
C ALA A 90 6.45 -11.73 -1.96
N LEU A 91 6.77 -12.68 -1.07
CA LEU A 91 6.14 -12.81 0.24
C LEU A 91 6.42 -11.59 1.11
N LEU A 92 7.67 -11.13 1.17
CA LEU A 92 8.06 -9.90 1.89
C LEU A 92 7.23 -8.70 1.41
N GLY A 93 7.10 -8.53 0.09
CA GLY A 93 6.26 -7.48 -0.50
C GLY A 93 4.79 -7.62 -0.10
N THR A 94 4.26 -8.84 -0.10
CA THR A 94 2.87 -9.13 0.30
C THR A 94 2.62 -8.79 1.76
N VAL A 95 3.54 -9.13 2.68
CA VAL A 95 3.45 -8.79 4.11
C VAL A 95 3.45 -7.29 4.31
N ILE A 96 4.37 -6.57 3.67
CA ILE A 96 4.48 -5.10 3.79
C ILE A 96 3.20 -4.43 3.26
N LEU A 97 2.71 -4.83 2.09
CA LEU A 97 1.47 -4.27 1.52
C LEU A 97 0.26 -4.54 2.42
N HIS A 98 0.14 -5.76 2.94
CA HIS A 98 -0.94 -6.14 3.84
C HIS A 98 -0.90 -5.34 5.15
N ALA A 99 0.27 -5.20 5.76
CA ALA A 99 0.45 -4.47 7.00
C ALA A 99 0.17 -2.96 6.83
N LEU A 100 0.73 -2.33 5.82
CA LEU A 100 0.53 -0.89 5.57
C LEU A 100 -0.91 -0.56 5.22
N ASN A 101 -1.55 -1.37 4.39
CA ASN A 101 -2.96 -1.18 4.06
C ASN A 101 -3.87 -1.50 5.26
N GLY A 102 -3.50 -2.47 6.10
CA GLY A 102 -4.19 -2.79 7.36
C GLY A 102 -4.14 -1.63 8.35
N ILE A 103 -2.97 -1.03 8.56
CA ILE A 103 -2.80 0.17 9.41
C ILE A 103 -3.70 1.30 8.88
N ARG A 104 -3.70 1.54 7.56
CA ARG A 104 -4.58 2.55 6.97
C ARG A 104 -6.05 2.29 7.26
N LEU A 105 -6.51 1.05 7.10
CA LEU A 105 -7.90 0.67 7.33
C LEU A 105 -8.29 0.90 8.80
N THR A 106 -7.45 0.48 9.73
CA THR A 106 -7.65 0.68 11.17
C THR A 106 -7.72 2.16 11.53
N MET A 107 -6.86 3.02 10.97
CA MET A 107 -6.91 4.47 11.21
C MET A 107 -8.21 5.10 10.71
N VAL A 108 -8.75 4.61 9.59
CA VAL A 108 -10.05 5.05 9.07
C VAL A 108 -11.19 4.66 10.02
N ASP A 109 -11.16 3.43 10.51
CA ASP A 109 -12.18 2.91 11.43
C ASP A 109 -12.16 3.62 12.80
N MET A 110 -10.99 4.08 13.24
CA MET A 110 -10.83 4.90 14.46
C MET A 110 -11.32 6.35 14.31
N GLY A 111 -11.88 6.72 13.14
CA GLY A 111 -12.44 8.05 12.91
C GLY A 111 -11.41 9.16 12.73
N VAL A 112 -10.18 8.82 12.44
CA VAL A 112 -9.12 9.82 12.16
C VAL A 112 -9.44 10.53 10.85
N GLU A 113 -9.72 11.85 10.94
CA GLU A 113 -10.17 12.67 9.81
C GLU A 113 -9.11 12.73 8.70
N LEU A 114 -9.43 12.09 7.58
CA LEU A 114 -8.51 11.78 6.49
C LEU A 114 -8.10 12.97 5.61
N SER A 115 -8.73 14.15 5.78
CA SER A 115 -8.57 15.24 4.81
C SER A 115 -7.17 15.84 4.80
N ARG A 116 -6.52 15.98 5.97
CA ARG A 116 -5.19 16.58 6.10
C ARG A 116 -4.08 15.51 6.26
N GLN A 117 -4.41 14.37 6.84
CA GLN A 117 -3.47 13.28 7.09
C GLN A 117 -3.27 12.38 5.87
N ARG A 118 -4.18 12.41 4.91
CA ARG A 118 -4.20 11.54 3.75
C ARG A 118 -2.94 11.63 2.88
N GLN A 119 -2.44 12.83 2.59
CA GLN A 119 -1.23 13.01 1.80
C GLN A 119 0.00 12.54 2.58
N TRP A 120 0.10 12.90 3.85
CA TRP A 120 1.18 12.48 4.74
C TRP A 120 1.21 10.97 4.92
N PHE A 121 0.06 10.33 5.09
CA PHE A 121 -0.04 8.88 5.23
C PHE A 121 0.42 8.16 3.97
N TRP A 122 0.01 8.61 2.78
CA TRP A 122 0.44 8.00 1.52
C TRP A 122 1.95 8.14 1.31
N TYR A 123 2.51 9.31 1.54
CA TYR A 123 3.96 9.50 1.43
C TYR A 123 4.71 8.67 2.47
N PHE A 124 4.23 8.65 3.70
CA PHE A 124 4.83 7.86 4.77
C PHE A 124 4.69 6.35 4.51
N ALA A 125 3.51 5.85 4.15
CA ALA A 125 3.28 4.44 3.89
C ALA A 125 4.06 3.96 2.65
N ILE A 126 4.05 4.71 1.55
CA ILE A 126 4.82 4.37 0.36
C ILE A 126 6.32 4.47 0.65
N GLY A 127 6.77 5.53 1.29
CA GLY A 127 8.17 5.73 1.64
C GLY A 127 8.69 4.67 2.60
N ALA A 128 7.99 4.44 3.72
CA ALA A 128 8.36 3.41 4.69
C ALA A 128 8.26 2.00 4.07
N GLY A 129 7.22 1.72 3.29
CA GLY A 129 7.06 0.45 2.59
C GLY A 129 8.19 0.19 1.60
N ALA A 130 8.58 1.18 0.81
CA ALA A 130 9.67 1.07 -0.14
C ALA A 130 11.02 0.85 0.58
N VAL A 131 11.28 1.60 1.66
CA VAL A 131 12.51 1.43 2.45
C VAL A 131 12.58 0.04 3.07
N LEU A 132 11.50 -0.44 3.70
CA LEU A 132 11.44 -1.77 4.31
C LEU A 132 11.60 -2.87 3.26
N PHE A 133 10.94 -2.72 2.11
CA PHE A 133 11.03 -3.67 1.02
C PHE A 133 12.44 -3.73 0.44
N LEU A 134 13.06 -2.59 0.15
CA LEU A 134 14.42 -2.54 -0.38
C LEU A 134 15.44 -3.05 0.64
N ALA A 135 15.31 -2.69 1.92
CA ALA A 135 16.18 -3.17 2.98
C ALA A 135 16.15 -4.69 3.15
N GLY A 136 15.00 -5.33 2.90
CA GLY A 136 14.89 -6.79 2.92
C GLY A 136 15.23 -7.45 1.59
N ALA A 137 14.73 -6.91 0.48
CA ALA A 137 14.89 -7.51 -0.85
C ALA A 137 16.32 -7.44 -1.38
N ILE A 138 17.05 -6.33 -1.13
CA ILE A 138 18.43 -6.16 -1.61
C ILE A 138 19.37 -7.24 -1.06
N PRO A 139 19.48 -7.45 0.26
CA PRO A 139 20.35 -8.51 0.79
C PRO A 139 19.89 -9.91 0.35
N MET A 140 18.59 -10.17 0.30
CA MET A 140 18.08 -11.46 -0.17
C MET A 140 18.44 -11.71 -1.64
N PHE A 141 18.41 -10.68 -2.48
CA PHE A 141 18.80 -10.78 -3.88
C PHE A 141 20.30 -10.97 -4.04
N ILE A 142 21.11 -10.16 -3.37
CA ILE A 142 22.59 -10.19 -3.47
C ILE A 142 23.11 -11.53 -2.93
N TYR A 143 22.73 -11.91 -1.71
CA TYR A 143 23.25 -13.13 -1.08
C TYR A 143 22.57 -14.40 -1.58
N GLY A 144 21.28 -14.32 -1.95
CA GLY A 144 20.53 -15.50 -2.35
C GLY A 144 20.67 -15.88 -3.83
N ILE A 145 20.91 -14.93 -4.73
CA ILE A 145 20.96 -15.18 -6.17
C ILE A 145 22.39 -15.04 -6.70
N LEU A 146 23.15 -13.98 -6.32
CA LEU A 146 24.46 -13.71 -6.86
C LEU A 146 25.59 -14.58 -6.24
N HIS A 147 25.45 -15.02 -4.99
CA HIS A 147 26.47 -15.86 -4.34
C HIS A 147 26.30 -17.37 -4.59
N HIS A 148 25.20 -17.79 -5.19
CA HIS A 148 24.95 -19.20 -5.54
C HIS A 148 25.12 -19.51 -7.04
N SER A 149 25.58 -18.56 -7.84
CA SER A 149 26.07 -18.78 -9.21
C SER A 149 27.60 -18.84 -9.23
#